data_e6ab5d0240272754b3baccb9df4f80aa
#
_entry.id   e6ab5d0240272754b3baccb9df4f80aa
#
_cell.length_a   1.000
_cell.length_b   1.000
_cell.length_c   1.000
_cell.angle_alpha   90.00
_cell.angle_beta   90.00
_cell.angle_gamma   90.00
#
_symmetry.space_group_name_H-M   'P 1'
#
loop_
_entity.id
_entity.type
_entity.pdbx_description
1 polymer ?
#
loop_
_entity_poly.entity_id
_entity_poly.type
_entity_poly.pdbx_seq_one_letter_code
_entity_poly.pdbx_strand_id
1 'polypeptide(L)'
;QRSLQDRLIELRLAHVPGNAHLHDPQQEARARQLALFQFNHSLPNWRDALTCWEEAVLLRTQTKIHDTHRAYLGFLLEAATPLPTIGLAGHRFHNTMQQMLSTFTLDGLGECLRHGLEIVQEQLVQQNRRLDTTIRKALEYVHRKLTEPISINDLAESVGMTPAAFSRKFKLAMNQTFTVYLQSMRIERAIPLLLGTNRTVLEVAL
;
A
#
# COMPACT_ATOMS: atom_id res chain seq x y z
N GLN A 1 -12.64 -0.71 20.03
CA GLN A 1 -12.76 -0.70 18.55
C GLN A 1 -14.24 -0.78 18.21
N ARG A 2 -14.79 0.20 17.48
CA ARG A 2 -16.19 0.17 17.03
C ARG A 2 -16.29 -0.85 15.88
N SER A 3 -17.40 -1.61 15.87
CA SER A 3 -17.72 -2.56 14.79
C SER A 3 -17.82 -1.81 13.45
N LEU A 4 -17.47 -2.48 12.35
CA LEU A 4 -17.70 -1.96 11.00
C LEU A 4 -19.18 -1.67 10.75
N GLN A 5 -20.07 -2.44 11.38
CA GLN A 5 -21.52 -2.21 11.30
C GLN A 5 -21.93 -0.91 11.99
N ASP A 6 -21.37 -0.61 13.17
CA ASP A 6 -21.65 0.65 13.90
C ASP A 6 -21.17 1.85 13.06
N ARG A 7 -19.99 1.77 12.47
CA ARG A 7 -19.44 2.80 11.58
C ARG A 7 -20.29 3.02 10.34
N LEU A 8 -20.85 1.95 9.78
CA LEU A 8 -21.76 2.01 8.64
C LEU A 8 -23.08 2.68 8.99
N ILE A 9 -23.61 2.41 10.19
CA ILE A 9 -24.80 3.08 10.70
C ILE A 9 -24.52 4.58 10.87
N GLU A 10 -23.38 4.96 11.45
CA GLU A 10 -22.95 6.35 11.57
C GLU A 10 -22.83 7.05 10.20
N LEU A 11 -22.19 6.39 9.22
CA LEU A 11 -22.05 6.90 7.85
C LEU A 11 -23.41 7.06 7.15
N ARG A 12 -24.34 6.13 7.34
CA ARG A 12 -25.70 6.22 6.80
C ARG A 12 -26.51 7.31 7.49
N LEU A 13 -26.36 7.50 8.80
CA LEU A 13 -27.05 8.55 9.58
C LEU A 13 -26.50 9.95 9.28
N ALA A 14 -25.21 10.07 8.95
CA ALA A 14 -24.59 11.31 8.51
C ALA A 14 -25.04 11.76 7.10
N HIS A 15 -25.66 10.86 6.33
CA HIS A 15 -26.17 11.15 4.99
C HIS A 15 -27.67 11.44 5.01
N VAL A 16 -28.00 12.73 5.03
CA VAL A 16 -29.36 13.25 4.89
C VAL A 16 -29.94 12.81 3.51
N PRO A 17 -31.22 12.34 3.44
CA PRO A 17 -31.81 11.93 2.17
C PRO A 17 -31.95 13.12 1.23
N GLY A 18 -31.21 13.11 0.14
CA GLY A 18 -31.23 14.16 -0.89
C GLY A 18 -30.07 14.08 -1.89
N ASN A 19 -28.94 13.47 -1.52
CA ASN A 19 -27.78 13.36 -2.41
C ASN A 19 -27.65 11.94 -2.96
N ALA A 20 -28.16 11.71 -4.17
CA ALA A 20 -28.02 10.47 -4.94
C ALA A 20 -26.59 10.17 -5.42
N HIS A 21 -25.58 10.94 -4.95
CA HIS A 21 -24.16 10.77 -5.28
C HIS A 21 -23.37 10.14 -4.13
N LEU A 22 -23.92 9.12 -3.50
CA LEU A 22 -23.36 8.48 -2.29
C LEU A 22 -22.06 7.70 -2.51
N HIS A 23 -21.69 7.44 -3.76
CA HIS A 23 -20.46 6.73 -4.08
C HIS A 23 -19.77 7.39 -5.28
N ASP A 24 -18.60 7.96 -5.05
CA ASP A 24 -17.69 8.40 -6.10
C ASP A 24 -16.65 7.29 -6.35
N PRO A 25 -16.71 6.57 -7.48
CA PRO A 25 -15.73 5.54 -7.82
C PRO A 25 -14.29 6.06 -7.84
N GLN A 26 -14.10 7.36 -8.15
CA GLN A 26 -12.80 7.98 -8.12
C GLN A 26 -12.28 8.13 -6.69
N GLN A 27 -13.17 8.47 -5.75
CA GLN A 27 -12.81 8.59 -4.35
C GLN A 27 -12.39 7.24 -3.73
N GLU A 28 -13.09 6.16 -4.04
CA GLU A 28 -12.69 4.80 -3.62
C GLU A 28 -11.34 4.42 -4.21
N ALA A 29 -11.13 4.66 -5.52
CA ALA A 29 -9.86 4.36 -6.17
C ALA A 29 -8.69 5.15 -5.56
N ARG A 30 -8.91 6.42 -5.24
CA ARG A 30 -7.94 7.29 -4.55
C ARG A 30 -7.59 6.75 -3.16
N ALA A 31 -8.62 6.45 -2.36
CA ALA A 31 -8.43 5.90 -1.02
C ALA A 31 -7.67 4.56 -1.06
N ARG A 32 -8.00 3.69 -2.04
CA ARG A 32 -7.31 2.42 -2.26
C ARG A 32 -5.83 2.61 -2.57
N GLN A 33 -5.51 3.47 -3.51
CA GLN A 33 -4.13 3.73 -3.90
C GLN A 33 -3.31 4.37 -2.79
N LEU A 34 -3.91 5.30 -2.04
CA LEU A 34 -3.28 5.90 -0.87
C LEU A 34 -2.99 4.85 0.21
N ALA A 35 -3.94 3.98 0.50
CA ALA A 35 -3.77 2.92 1.49
C ALA A 35 -2.67 1.93 1.08
N LEU A 36 -2.64 1.49 -0.19
CA LEU A 36 -1.60 0.60 -0.72
C LEU A 36 -0.22 1.27 -0.70
N PHE A 37 -0.14 2.54 -1.12
CA PHE A 37 1.11 3.29 -1.07
C PHE A 37 1.65 3.39 0.35
N GLN A 38 0.83 3.81 1.30
CA GLN A 38 1.25 3.95 2.70
C GLN A 38 1.62 2.61 3.32
N PHE A 39 0.90 1.56 3.00
CA PHE A 39 1.18 0.21 3.45
C PHE A 39 2.52 -0.31 2.92
N ASN A 40 2.74 -0.25 1.60
CA ASN A 40 3.95 -0.76 0.95
C ASN A 40 5.22 -0.04 1.42
N HIS A 41 5.09 1.22 1.82
CA HIS A 41 6.21 2.01 2.36
C HIS A 41 6.28 2.00 3.89
N SER A 42 5.47 1.17 4.55
CA SER A 42 5.42 1.05 6.03
C SER A 42 5.24 2.41 6.73
N LEU A 43 4.47 3.33 6.13
CA LEU A 43 4.19 4.63 6.71
C LEU A 43 3.25 4.49 7.91
N PRO A 44 3.38 5.34 8.96
CA PRO A 44 2.63 5.17 10.21
C PRO A 44 1.11 5.26 10.05
N ASN A 45 0.64 5.99 9.04
CA ASN A 45 -0.80 6.27 8.84
C ASN A 45 -1.51 5.28 7.89
N TRP A 46 -0.86 4.18 7.51
CA TRP A 46 -1.47 3.24 6.56
C TRP A 46 -2.79 2.64 7.07
N ARG A 47 -2.94 2.48 8.40
CA ARG A 47 -4.18 1.95 9.00
C ARG A 47 -5.34 2.92 8.86
N ASP A 48 -5.08 4.23 8.99
CA ASP A 48 -6.12 5.26 8.80
C ASP A 48 -6.55 5.33 7.32
N ALA A 49 -5.59 5.26 6.40
CA ALA A 49 -5.89 5.23 4.97
C ALA A 49 -6.64 3.94 4.57
N LEU A 50 -6.28 2.79 5.14
CA LEU A 50 -7.02 1.54 4.96
C LEU A 50 -8.46 1.69 5.44
N THR A 51 -8.66 2.28 6.60
CA THR A 51 -9.98 2.53 7.18
C THR A 51 -10.85 3.39 6.26
N CYS A 52 -10.31 4.50 5.72
CA CYS A 52 -11.03 5.33 4.76
C CYS A 52 -11.42 4.55 3.49
N TRP A 53 -10.55 3.66 3.02
CA TRP A 53 -10.87 2.82 1.87
C TRP A 53 -11.93 1.75 2.22
N GLU A 54 -11.84 1.09 3.38
CA GLU A 54 -12.85 0.13 3.84
C GLU A 54 -14.24 0.78 3.88
N GLU A 55 -14.36 2.00 4.40
CA GLU A 55 -15.59 2.78 4.42
C GLU A 55 -16.15 3.04 3.01
N ALA A 56 -15.29 3.46 2.08
CA ALA A 56 -15.69 3.69 0.69
C ALA A 56 -16.18 2.39 0.00
N VAL A 57 -15.51 1.26 0.26
CA VAL A 57 -15.95 -0.07 -0.23
C VAL A 57 -17.31 -0.44 0.33
N LEU A 58 -17.52 -0.28 1.63
CA LEU A 58 -18.78 -0.62 2.28
C LEU A 58 -19.94 0.22 1.76
N LEU A 59 -19.73 1.50 1.49
CA LEU A 59 -20.71 2.38 0.86
C LEU A 59 -21.04 1.92 -0.57
N ARG A 60 -20.03 1.60 -1.39
CA ARG A 60 -20.23 1.12 -2.76
C ARG A 60 -20.97 -0.21 -2.81
N THR A 61 -20.54 -1.16 -2.01
CA THR A 61 -21.09 -2.52 -2.02
C THR A 61 -22.44 -2.61 -1.34
N GLN A 62 -22.91 -1.52 -0.69
CA GLN A 62 -24.11 -1.52 0.12
C GLN A 62 -24.15 -2.71 1.10
N THR A 63 -22.98 -3.07 1.63
CA THR A 63 -22.78 -4.23 2.52
C THR A 63 -23.05 -5.61 1.91
N LYS A 64 -23.12 -5.71 0.57
CA LYS A 64 -23.18 -7.02 -0.08
C LYS A 64 -21.87 -7.76 0.16
N ILE A 65 -21.95 -8.85 0.89
CA ILE A 65 -20.79 -9.61 1.37
C ILE A 65 -19.87 -10.06 0.24
N HIS A 66 -20.42 -10.52 -0.89
CA HIS A 66 -19.63 -10.98 -2.04
C HIS A 66 -18.80 -9.86 -2.69
N ASP A 67 -19.38 -8.66 -2.82
CA ASP A 67 -18.68 -7.53 -3.44
C ASP A 67 -17.61 -6.98 -2.51
N THR A 68 -17.90 -6.92 -1.20
CA THR A 68 -16.92 -6.56 -0.16
C THR A 68 -15.79 -7.58 -0.10
N HIS A 69 -16.12 -8.86 -0.13
CA HIS A 69 -15.15 -9.94 -0.15
C HIS A 69 -14.18 -9.83 -1.33
N ARG A 70 -14.70 -9.59 -2.54
CA ARG A 70 -13.90 -9.40 -3.76
C ARG A 70 -12.95 -8.21 -3.63
N ALA A 71 -13.44 -7.08 -3.09
CA ALA A 71 -12.63 -5.87 -2.91
C ALA A 71 -11.49 -6.10 -1.91
N TYR A 72 -11.79 -6.72 -0.76
CA TYR A 72 -10.80 -6.97 0.30
C TYR A 72 -9.75 -7.99 -0.13
N LEU A 73 -10.18 -9.06 -0.80
CA LEU A 73 -9.27 -10.05 -1.36
C LEU A 73 -8.32 -9.43 -2.41
N GLY A 74 -8.88 -8.63 -3.32
CA GLY A 74 -8.09 -7.92 -4.33
C GLY A 74 -7.08 -6.96 -3.71
N PHE A 75 -7.44 -6.25 -2.64
CA PHE A 75 -6.52 -5.37 -1.92
C PHE A 75 -5.38 -6.16 -1.26
N LEU A 76 -5.70 -7.24 -0.56
CA LEU A 76 -4.72 -8.07 0.14
C LEU A 76 -3.70 -8.71 -0.84
N LEU A 77 -4.19 -9.20 -1.99
CA LEU A 77 -3.32 -9.77 -3.01
C LEU A 77 -2.39 -8.72 -3.63
N GLU A 78 -2.89 -7.50 -3.87
CA GLU A 78 -2.07 -6.42 -4.40
C GLU A 78 -1.04 -5.93 -3.37
N ALA A 79 -1.42 -5.79 -2.11
CA ALA A 79 -0.50 -5.45 -1.02
C ALA A 79 0.62 -6.51 -0.85
N ALA A 80 0.34 -7.77 -1.20
CA ALA A 80 1.30 -8.86 -1.14
C ALA A 80 2.19 -8.99 -2.38
N THR A 81 1.92 -8.24 -3.46
CA THR A 81 2.68 -8.31 -4.73
C THR A 81 4.19 -8.11 -4.57
N PRO A 82 4.70 -7.23 -3.68
CA PRO A 82 6.14 -7.06 -3.49
C PRO A 82 6.85 -8.27 -2.90
N LEU A 83 6.10 -9.23 -2.32
CA LEU A 83 6.69 -10.42 -1.71
C LEU A 83 6.99 -11.48 -2.76
N PRO A 84 8.14 -12.18 -2.68
CA PRO A 84 8.38 -13.35 -3.52
C PRO A 84 7.34 -14.43 -3.19
N THR A 85 6.90 -15.18 -4.21
CA THR A 85 5.88 -16.24 -4.11
C THR A 85 6.13 -17.22 -2.95
N ILE A 86 7.38 -17.47 -2.61
CA ILE A 86 7.79 -18.32 -1.49
C ILE A 86 7.40 -17.72 -0.13
N GLY A 87 7.41 -16.39 0.01
CA GLY A 87 7.01 -15.70 1.25
C GLY A 87 5.50 -15.79 1.53
N LEU A 88 4.69 -15.86 0.48
CA LEU A 88 3.22 -16.03 0.56
C LEU A 88 2.80 -17.48 0.83
N ALA A 89 3.69 -18.45 0.61
CA ALA A 89 3.43 -19.88 0.85
C ALA A 89 3.43 -20.26 2.33
N GLY A 90 3.67 -19.32 3.25
CA GLY A 90 3.61 -19.59 4.69
C GLY A 90 2.21 -20.01 5.13
N HIS A 91 2.14 -21.03 5.99
CA HIS A 91 0.86 -21.55 6.52
C HIS A 91 -0.04 -20.44 7.09
N ARG A 92 0.52 -19.40 7.70
CA ARG A 92 -0.26 -18.29 8.30
C ARG A 92 -1.04 -17.52 7.24
N PHE A 93 -0.39 -17.12 6.13
CA PHE A 93 -1.06 -16.38 5.05
C PHE A 93 -2.11 -17.26 4.36
N HIS A 94 -1.76 -18.52 4.08
CA HIS A 94 -2.69 -19.49 3.49
C HIS A 94 -3.92 -19.68 4.39
N ASN A 95 -3.75 -19.87 5.69
CA ASN A 95 -4.85 -20.02 6.64
C ASN A 95 -5.73 -18.77 6.69
N THR A 96 -5.15 -17.57 6.66
CA THR A 96 -5.90 -16.31 6.62
C THR A 96 -6.72 -16.20 5.34
N MET A 97 -6.15 -16.60 4.19
CA MET A 97 -6.89 -16.63 2.92
C MET A 97 -8.06 -17.62 2.97
N GLN A 98 -7.85 -18.83 3.51
CA GLN A 98 -8.91 -19.81 3.71
C GLN A 98 -10.01 -19.30 4.64
N GLN A 99 -9.63 -18.68 5.75
CA GLN A 99 -10.57 -18.06 6.69
C GLN A 99 -11.36 -16.95 6.04
N MET A 100 -10.71 -16.08 5.26
CA MET A 100 -11.38 -15.01 4.51
C MET A 100 -12.41 -15.60 3.54
N LEU A 101 -12.07 -16.67 2.81
CA LEU A 101 -12.98 -17.34 1.86
C LEU A 101 -14.20 -17.99 2.54
N SER A 102 -14.09 -18.39 3.81
CA SER A 102 -15.15 -19.01 4.58
C SER A 102 -15.91 -18.04 5.50
N THR A 103 -15.56 -16.75 5.49
CA THR A 103 -16.15 -15.74 6.37
C THR A 103 -17.35 -15.09 5.69
N PHE A 104 -18.48 -15.06 6.40
CA PHE A 104 -19.77 -14.53 5.91
C PHE A 104 -20.25 -13.29 6.69
N THR A 105 -19.37 -12.65 7.45
CA THR A 105 -19.66 -11.41 8.19
C THR A 105 -18.73 -10.31 7.76
N LEU A 106 -19.19 -9.05 7.74
CA LEU A 106 -18.38 -7.90 7.36
C LEU A 106 -17.24 -7.66 8.36
N ASP A 107 -17.52 -7.78 9.65
CA ASP A 107 -16.51 -7.62 10.69
C ASP A 107 -15.42 -8.69 10.57
N GLY A 108 -15.81 -9.95 10.36
CA GLY A 108 -14.87 -11.04 10.14
C GLY A 108 -14.02 -10.85 8.88
N LEU A 109 -14.58 -10.34 7.78
CA LEU A 109 -13.81 -10.00 6.58
C LEU A 109 -12.78 -8.89 6.86
N GLY A 110 -13.17 -7.84 7.58
CA GLY A 110 -12.27 -6.77 7.99
C GLY A 110 -11.14 -7.28 8.91
N GLU A 111 -11.44 -8.19 9.82
CA GLU A 111 -10.42 -8.83 10.67
C GLU A 111 -9.46 -9.69 9.86
N CYS A 112 -9.96 -10.51 8.93
CA CYS A 112 -9.13 -11.30 8.03
C CYS A 112 -8.23 -10.43 7.17
N LEU A 113 -8.74 -9.31 6.63
CA LEU A 113 -7.95 -8.35 5.86
C LEU A 113 -6.80 -7.77 6.69
N ARG A 114 -7.11 -7.23 7.87
CA ARG A 114 -6.10 -6.64 8.77
C ARG A 114 -5.05 -7.65 9.19
N HIS A 115 -5.47 -8.86 9.56
CA HIS A 115 -4.53 -9.94 9.92
C HIS A 115 -3.65 -10.35 8.73
N GLY A 116 -4.23 -10.48 7.54
CA GLY A 116 -3.47 -10.76 6.31
C GLY A 116 -2.43 -9.68 6.00
N LEU A 117 -2.80 -8.40 6.15
CA LEU A 117 -1.88 -7.28 5.97
C LEU A 117 -0.75 -7.27 7.01
N GLU A 118 -1.03 -7.62 8.26
CA GLU A 118 0.02 -7.75 9.29
C GLU A 118 1.03 -8.84 8.93
N ILE A 119 0.58 -10.00 8.44
CA ILE A 119 1.47 -11.05 7.95
C ILE A 119 2.34 -10.55 6.79
N VAL A 120 1.74 -9.86 5.82
CA VAL A 120 2.47 -9.27 4.68
C VAL A 120 3.52 -8.26 5.18
N GLN A 121 3.15 -7.37 6.11
CA GLN A 121 4.06 -6.38 6.68
C GLN A 121 5.23 -7.02 7.44
N GLU A 122 4.98 -8.06 8.25
CA GLU A 122 6.02 -8.82 8.92
C GLU A 122 7.02 -9.40 7.91
N GLN A 123 6.54 -9.95 6.80
CA GLN A 123 7.39 -10.50 5.74
C GLN A 123 8.20 -9.43 5.02
N LEU A 124 7.60 -8.28 4.71
CA LEU A 124 8.30 -7.14 4.11
C LEU A 124 9.42 -6.62 5.03
N VAL A 125 9.15 -6.50 6.33
CA VAL A 125 10.15 -6.10 7.33
C VAL A 125 11.29 -7.12 7.41
N GLN A 126 10.99 -8.42 7.40
CA GLN A 126 12.01 -9.47 7.41
C GLN A 126 12.83 -9.48 6.13
N GLN A 127 12.20 -9.27 4.96
CA GLN A 127 12.89 -9.14 3.68
C GLN A 127 13.84 -7.94 3.70
N ASN A 128 13.39 -6.78 4.18
CA ASN A 128 14.21 -5.59 4.33
C ASN A 128 15.38 -5.79 5.30
N ARG A 129 15.21 -6.57 6.38
CA ARG A 129 16.29 -6.93 7.30
C ARG A 129 17.35 -7.83 6.67
N ARG A 130 16.97 -8.65 5.67
CA ARG A 130 17.89 -9.51 4.91
C ARG A 130 18.65 -8.73 3.83
N LEU A 131 18.17 -7.53 3.46
CA LEU A 131 18.90 -6.67 2.56
C LEU A 131 20.25 -6.28 3.18
N ASP A 132 21.26 -6.29 2.33
CA ASP A 132 22.58 -5.79 2.69
C ASP A 132 22.47 -4.36 3.27
N THR A 133 23.21 -4.11 4.35
CA THR A 133 23.20 -2.82 5.05
C THR A 133 23.46 -1.63 4.12
N THR A 134 24.27 -1.82 3.10
CA THR A 134 24.57 -0.80 2.09
C THR A 134 23.31 -0.46 1.28
N ILE A 135 22.58 -1.48 0.80
CA ILE A 135 21.34 -1.27 0.04
C ILE A 135 20.27 -0.65 0.92
N ARG A 136 20.13 -1.09 2.17
CA ARG A 136 19.18 -0.49 3.10
C ARG A 136 19.45 1.00 3.33
N LYS A 137 20.70 1.39 3.60
CA LYS A 137 21.08 2.81 3.74
C LYS A 137 20.79 3.61 2.47
N ALA A 138 21.05 3.01 1.30
CA ALA A 138 20.75 3.65 0.02
C ALA A 138 19.24 3.87 -0.17
N LEU A 139 18.42 2.91 0.18
CA LEU A 139 16.94 3.04 0.12
C LEU A 139 16.45 4.12 1.09
N GLU A 140 16.96 4.15 2.33
CA GLU A 140 16.65 5.20 3.32
C GLU A 140 17.03 6.60 2.80
N TYR A 141 18.18 6.72 2.11
CA TYR A 141 18.58 7.97 1.47
C TYR A 141 17.61 8.40 0.37
N VAL A 142 17.21 7.47 -0.51
CA VAL A 142 16.24 7.72 -1.58
C VAL A 142 14.90 8.16 -1.00
N HIS A 143 14.37 7.45 -0.02
CA HIS A 143 13.09 7.81 0.60
C HIS A 143 13.08 9.21 1.20
N ARG A 144 14.19 9.60 1.84
CA ARG A 144 14.33 10.92 2.47
C ARG A 144 14.43 12.05 1.46
N LYS A 145 15.07 11.79 0.31
CA LYS A 145 15.38 12.80 -0.72
C LYS A 145 14.58 12.61 -2.02
N LEU A 146 13.46 11.90 -1.99
CA LEU A 146 12.76 11.47 -3.18
C LEU A 146 12.33 12.63 -4.10
N THR A 147 12.03 13.81 -3.53
CA THR A 147 11.65 15.04 -4.24
C THR A 147 12.84 15.85 -4.76
N GLU A 148 14.05 15.50 -4.32
CA GLU A 148 15.27 16.18 -4.75
C GLU A 148 15.91 15.45 -5.96
N PRO A 149 16.78 16.12 -6.74
CA PRO A 149 17.62 15.42 -7.71
C PRO A 149 18.54 14.42 -7.00
N ILE A 150 18.46 13.15 -7.35
CA ILE A 150 19.32 12.10 -6.82
C ILE A 150 20.07 11.47 -7.97
N SER A 151 21.41 11.54 -7.93
CA SER A 151 22.26 10.83 -8.86
C SER A 151 22.75 9.51 -8.26
N ILE A 152 23.15 8.58 -9.13
CA ILE A 152 23.77 7.32 -8.68
C ILE A 152 25.14 7.56 -8.02
N ASN A 153 25.80 8.66 -8.37
CA ASN A 153 27.09 9.07 -7.80
C ASN A 153 26.90 9.47 -6.34
N ASP A 154 25.94 10.36 -6.04
CA ASP A 154 25.64 10.82 -4.69
C ASP A 154 25.25 9.65 -3.79
N LEU A 155 24.46 8.71 -4.35
CA LEU A 155 24.02 7.54 -3.63
C LEU A 155 25.17 6.58 -3.31
N ALA A 156 26.04 6.31 -4.30
CA ALA A 156 27.20 5.46 -4.12
C ALA A 156 28.18 6.07 -3.09
N GLU A 157 28.41 7.37 -3.15
CA GLU A 157 29.21 8.11 -2.18
C GLU A 157 28.64 8.01 -0.76
N SER A 158 27.32 8.17 -0.62
CA SER A 158 26.63 8.08 0.68
C SER A 158 26.80 6.74 1.39
N VAL A 159 27.13 5.69 0.64
CA VAL A 159 27.35 4.32 1.16
C VAL A 159 28.79 3.84 1.03
N GLY A 160 29.72 4.73 0.64
CA GLY A 160 31.14 4.45 0.53
C GLY A 160 31.52 3.49 -0.59
N MET A 161 30.80 3.54 -1.73
CA MET A 161 31.04 2.67 -2.88
C MET A 161 31.33 3.48 -4.15
N THR A 162 31.97 2.81 -5.14
CA THR A 162 32.03 3.38 -6.49
C THR A 162 30.68 3.22 -7.19
N PRO A 163 30.27 4.14 -8.08
CA PRO A 163 28.99 4.08 -8.80
C PRO A 163 28.78 2.76 -9.55
N ALA A 164 29.83 2.23 -10.17
CA ALA A 164 29.77 0.96 -10.90
C ALA A 164 29.55 -0.24 -9.98
N ALA A 165 30.22 -0.28 -8.82
CA ALA A 165 30.03 -1.35 -7.84
C ALA A 165 28.64 -1.28 -7.21
N PHE A 166 28.20 -0.06 -6.85
CA PHE A 166 26.86 0.17 -6.32
C PHE A 166 25.76 -0.25 -7.32
N SER A 167 25.88 0.18 -8.60
CA SER A 167 24.91 -0.16 -9.65
C SER A 167 24.71 -1.67 -9.80
N ARG A 168 25.81 -2.44 -9.81
CA ARG A 168 25.74 -3.92 -9.88
C ARG A 168 25.09 -4.51 -8.62
N LYS A 169 25.51 -4.05 -7.44
CA LYS A 169 24.96 -4.53 -6.16
C LYS A 169 23.47 -4.22 -6.02
N PHE A 170 23.08 -2.99 -6.40
CA PHE A 170 21.68 -2.57 -6.39
C PHE A 170 20.83 -3.43 -7.33
N LYS A 171 21.29 -3.62 -8.57
CA LYS A 171 20.57 -4.45 -9.55
C LYS A 171 20.40 -5.90 -9.08
N LEU A 172 21.41 -6.48 -8.44
CA LEU A 172 21.33 -7.83 -7.86
C LEU A 172 20.34 -7.89 -6.69
N ALA A 173 20.32 -6.89 -5.83
CA ALA A 173 19.46 -6.88 -4.64
C ALA A 173 18.01 -6.55 -4.97
N MET A 174 17.77 -5.63 -5.91
CA MET A 174 16.44 -5.10 -6.22
C MET A 174 15.85 -5.65 -7.54
N ASN A 175 16.60 -6.49 -8.26
CA ASN A 175 16.27 -7.05 -9.58
C ASN A 175 15.90 -5.99 -10.64
N GLN A 176 16.31 -4.74 -10.43
CA GLN A 176 16.11 -3.61 -11.33
C GLN A 176 17.20 -2.57 -11.17
N THR A 177 17.34 -1.66 -12.16
CA THR A 177 18.31 -0.59 -12.07
C THR A 177 17.85 0.49 -11.09
N PHE A 178 18.80 1.24 -10.52
CA PHE A 178 18.48 2.36 -9.64
C PHE A 178 17.57 3.42 -10.30
N THR A 179 17.80 3.72 -11.58
CA THR A 179 16.99 4.70 -12.31
C THR A 179 15.53 4.25 -12.40
N VAL A 180 15.30 2.99 -12.76
CA VAL A 180 13.93 2.43 -12.82
C VAL A 180 13.29 2.45 -11.45
N TYR A 181 13.99 2.03 -10.41
CA TYR A 181 13.50 2.08 -9.04
C TYR A 181 13.10 3.50 -8.61
N LEU A 182 13.98 4.49 -8.84
CA LEU A 182 13.71 5.88 -8.47
C LEU A 182 12.49 6.46 -9.21
N GLN A 183 12.36 6.14 -10.50
CA GLN A 183 11.19 6.56 -11.29
C GLN A 183 9.89 5.95 -10.75
N SER A 184 9.89 4.63 -10.47
CA SER A 184 8.73 3.95 -9.88
C SER A 184 8.32 4.59 -8.55
N MET A 185 9.28 4.84 -7.66
CA MET A 185 9.03 5.47 -6.36
C MET A 185 8.42 6.88 -6.49
N ARG A 186 8.91 7.66 -7.47
CA ARG A 186 8.37 9.00 -7.75
C ARG A 186 6.95 8.96 -8.29
N ILE A 187 6.68 8.03 -9.22
CA ILE A 187 5.34 7.81 -9.77
C ILE A 187 4.39 7.36 -8.66
N GLU A 188 4.77 6.37 -7.86
CA GLU A 188 3.96 5.90 -6.74
C GLU A 188 3.60 7.01 -5.75
N ARG A 189 4.56 7.92 -5.47
CA ARG A 189 4.30 9.09 -4.61
C ARG A 189 3.43 10.16 -5.30
N ALA A 190 3.55 10.32 -6.61
CA ALA A 190 2.76 11.30 -7.36
C ALA A 190 1.28 10.90 -7.49
N ILE A 191 0.98 9.61 -7.63
CA ILE A 191 -0.38 9.09 -7.80
C ILE A 191 -1.34 9.60 -6.71
N PRO A 192 -1.10 9.41 -5.40
CA PRO A 192 -2.02 9.90 -4.38
C PRO A 192 -2.14 11.42 -4.35
N LEU A 193 -1.09 12.16 -4.72
CA LEU A 193 -1.15 13.62 -4.83
C LEU A 193 -2.05 14.07 -5.98
N LEU A 194 -1.94 13.42 -7.14
CA LEU A 194 -2.78 13.71 -8.31
C LEU A 194 -4.25 13.30 -8.09
N LEU A 195 -4.47 12.19 -7.40
CA LEU A 195 -5.82 11.68 -7.13
C LEU A 195 -6.47 12.34 -5.91
N GLY A 196 -5.70 12.75 -4.92
CA GLY A 196 -6.18 13.31 -3.64
C GLY A 196 -6.25 14.82 -3.60
N THR A 197 -5.74 15.53 -4.61
CA THR A 197 -5.75 16.99 -4.66
C THR A 197 -6.15 17.48 -6.07
N ASN A 198 -6.45 18.76 -6.19
CA ASN A 198 -6.71 19.40 -7.50
C ASN A 198 -5.41 19.87 -8.20
N ARG A 199 -4.25 19.33 -7.79
CA ARG A 199 -2.97 19.68 -8.40
C ARG A 199 -2.86 19.12 -9.82
N THR A 200 -2.29 19.89 -10.69
CA THR A 200 -1.93 19.44 -12.04
C THR A 200 -0.68 18.56 -12.01
N VAL A 201 -0.45 17.79 -13.07
CA VAL A 201 0.77 16.97 -13.22
C VAL A 201 2.03 17.84 -13.10
N LEU A 202 2.01 19.06 -13.63
CA LEU A 202 3.14 19.98 -13.55
C LEU A 202 3.42 20.42 -12.11
N GLU A 203 2.40 20.73 -11.32
CA GLU A 203 2.55 21.12 -9.90
C GLU A 203 3.01 19.97 -9.00
N VAL A 204 2.80 18.75 -9.41
CA VAL A 204 3.27 17.56 -8.68
C VAL A 204 4.69 17.17 -9.11
N ALA A 205 5.09 17.53 -10.33
CA ALA A 205 6.42 17.22 -10.87
C ALA A 205 7.50 18.23 -10.46
N LEU A 206 7.13 19.44 -10.02
CA LEU A 206 8.01 20.50 -9.52
C LEU A 206 8.20 20.37 -8.00
#